data_bb094837853e1a3807c3432a622409bc
#
_entry.id   bb094837853e1a3807c3432a622409bc
#
_cell.length_a   1.000
_cell.length_b   1.000
_cell.length_c   1.000
_cell.angle_alpha   90.00
_cell.angle_beta   90.00
_cell.angle_gamma   90.00
#
_symmetry.space_group_name_H-M   'P 1'
#
loop_
_entity.id
_entity.type
_entity.pdbx_description
1 polymer ?
#
loop_
_entity_poly.entity_id
_entity_poly.type
_entity_poly.pdbx_seq_one_letter_code
_entity_poly.pdbx_strand_id
1 'polypeptide(L)'
;IVPLSRKGDVANIDLRIGDLAKEKLPGLNLDVTASNFGKADAQSKPEDIAAGIVHMVIENICQAGILASRNTGIKDYILIGGLTKFFECRQIIEDFKSLWDVKVTIPEYSDYATAIGAVIAPDAEKEEI
;
A
#
# COMPACT_ATOMS: atom_id res chain seq x y z
N ILE A 1 -3.24 -10.62 -12.91
CA ILE A 1 -2.35 -10.40 -11.75
C ILE A 1 -3.06 -10.78 -10.45
N VAL A 2 -4.28 -10.28 -10.14
CA VAL A 2 -4.97 -10.52 -8.86
C VAL A 2 -5.08 -11.98 -8.43
N PRO A 3 -5.53 -12.93 -9.28
CA PRO A 3 -5.59 -14.34 -8.86
C PRO A 3 -4.22 -14.97 -8.65
N LEU A 4 -3.19 -14.42 -9.28
CA LEU A 4 -1.82 -14.92 -9.20
C LEU A 4 -1.13 -14.41 -7.93
N SER A 5 -1.24 -13.11 -7.61
CA SER A 5 -0.64 -12.52 -6.42
C SER A 5 -1.10 -13.17 -5.11
N ARG A 6 -2.37 -13.59 -5.06
CA ARG A 6 -2.92 -14.29 -3.87
C ARG A 6 -2.27 -15.63 -3.55
N LYS A 7 -1.52 -16.21 -4.47
CA LYS A 7 -0.81 -17.48 -4.29
C LYS A 7 0.68 -17.26 -3.97
N GLY A 8 1.17 -16.05 -4.15
CA GLY A 8 2.55 -15.71 -3.94
C GLY A 8 2.85 -15.29 -2.50
N ASP A 9 4.12 -15.37 -2.16
CA ASP A 9 4.66 -14.87 -0.90
C ASP A 9 5.70 -13.79 -1.18
N VAL A 10 5.40 -12.56 -0.74
CA VAL A 10 6.27 -11.40 -0.87
C VAL A 10 7.62 -11.62 -0.17
N ALA A 11 7.66 -12.42 0.90
CA ALA A 11 8.88 -12.74 1.61
C ALA A 11 9.94 -13.48 0.75
N ASN A 12 9.52 -14.10 -0.35
CA ASN A 12 10.42 -14.76 -1.28
C ASN A 12 11.08 -13.78 -2.27
N ILE A 13 10.49 -12.59 -2.43
CA ILE A 13 10.88 -11.61 -3.45
C ILE A 13 11.52 -10.37 -2.82
N ASP A 14 10.92 -9.85 -1.74
CA ASP A 14 11.38 -8.62 -1.10
C ASP A 14 12.42 -8.92 -0.02
N LEU A 15 13.45 -8.08 0.03
CA LEU A 15 14.40 -8.06 1.12
C LEU A 15 13.79 -7.27 2.28
N ARG A 16 13.64 -7.89 3.44
CA ARG A 16 13.07 -7.30 4.64
C ARG A 16 14.15 -6.88 5.62
N ILE A 17 13.79 -6.00 6.55
CA ILE A 17 14.71 -5.61 7.64
C ILE A 17 15.17 -6.84 8.42
N GLY A 18 14.31 -7.82 8.66
CA GLY A 18 14.64 -9.07 9.35
C GLY A 18 15.64 -9.97 8.62
N ASP A 19 15.79 -9.82 7.30
CA ASP A 19 16.81 -10.53 6.54
C ASP A 19 18.21 -9.93 6.77
N LEU A 20 18.27 -8.65 7.14
CA LEU A 20 19.51 -7.88 7.34
C LEU A 20 19.91 -7.76 8.81
N ALA A 21 18.94 -7.64 9.70
CA ALA A 21 19.17 -7.42 11.12
C ALA A 21 19.30 -8.76 11.88
N LYS A 22 20.42 -8.96 12.54
CA LYS A 22 20.65 -10.14 13.40
C LYS A 22 19.94 -10.02 14.76
N GLU A 23 19.57 -8.81 15.15
CA GLU A 23 18.91 -8.50 16.43
C GLU A 23 17.69 -7.62 16.20
N LYS A 24 16.70 -7.74 17.11
CA LYS A 24 15.52 -6.87 17.11
C LYS A 24 15.93 -5.42 17.32
N LEU A 25 15.59 -4.57 16.38
CA LEU A 25 15.77 -3.12 16.51
C LEU A 25 14.57 -2.54 17.25
N PRO A 26 14.75 -1.82 18.38
CA PRO A 26 13.65 -1.22 19.12
C PRO A 26 12.80 -0.29 18.23
N GLY A 27 11.50 -0.51 18.19
CA GLY A 27 10.56 0.31 17.44
C GLY A 27 10.49 0.06 15.93
N LEU A 28 11.25 -0.91 15.40
CA LEU A 28 11.22 -1.28 14.00
C LEU A 28 10.69 -2.71 13.81
N ASN A 29 9.62 -2.85 13.03
CA ASN A 29 9.10 -4.16 12.65
C ASN A 29 10.06 -4.82 11.64
N LEU A 30 10.43 -6.07 11.89
CA LEU A 30 11.36 -6.83 11.04
C LEU A 30 10.76 -7.20 9.67
N ASP A 31 9.43 -7.17 9.55
CA ASP A 31 8.71 -7.46 8.30
C ASP A 31 8.67 -6.26 7.32
N VAL A 32 9.16 -5.09 7.75
CA VAL A 32 9.24 -3.90 6.89
C VAL A 32 10.19 -4.17 5.71
N THR A 33 9.74 -3.80 4.52
CA THR A 33 10.51 -3.93 3.29
C THR A 33 11.74 -3.00 3.31
N ALA A 34 12.92 -3.57 3.15
CA ALA A 34 14.17 -2.83 2.96
C ALA A 34 14.43 -2.57 1.47
N SER A 35 14.06 -3.51 0.60
CA SER A 35 14.18 -3.38 -0.85
C SER A 35 13.15 -4.26 -1.55
N ASN A 36 12.24 -3.65 -2.29
CA ASN A 36 11.35 -4.40 -3.16
C ASN A 36 12.18 -5.19 -4.19
N PHE A 37 11.78 -6.43 -4.42
CA PHE A 37 12.49 -7.38 -5.30
C PHE A 37 13.96 -7.63 -4.94
N GLY A 38 14.38 -7.31 -3.71
CA GLY A 38 15.79 -7.46 -3.30
C GLY A 38 16.29 -8.92 -3.22
N LYS A 39 15.37 -9.91 -3.26
CA LYS A 39 15.68 -11.35 -3.32
C LYS A 39 15.31 -12.00 -4.66
N ALA A 40 14.77 -11.22 -5.60
CA ALA A 40 14.33 -11.75 -6.89
C ALA A 40 15.49 -12.30 -7.73
N ASP A 41 15.28 -13.45 -8.34
CA ASP A 41 16.25 -14.10 -9.22
C ASP A 41 15.55 -14.83 -10.40
N ALA A 42 16.32 -15.53 -11.23
CA ALA A 42 15.81 -16.25 -12.39
C ALA A 42 14.92 -17.46 -12.03
N GLN A 43 14.94 -17.93 -10.80
CA GLN A 43 14.14 -19.04 -10.28
C GLN A 43 12.89 -18.53 -9.52
N SER A 44 12.71 -17.23 -9.39
CA SER A 44 11.56 -16.63 -8.71
C SER A 44 10.25 -17.03 -9.38
N LYS A 45 9.28 -17.48 -8.58
CA LYS A 45 8.00 -17.94 -9.09
C LYS A 45 7.14 -16.80 -9.60
N PRO A 46 6.39 -16.98 -10.68
CA PRO A 46 5.50 -15.94 -11.22
C PRO A 46 4.48 -15.41 -10.21
N GLU A 47 3.98 -16.26 -9.32
CA GLU A 47 3.07 -15.85 -8.23
C GLU A 47 3.74 -14.94 -7.21
N ASP A 48 4.98 -15.22 -6.82
CA ASP A 48 5.74 -14.38 -5.88
C ASP A 48 6.08 -13.03 -6.52
N ILE A 49 6.47 -13.03 -7.79
CA ILE A 49 6.66 -11.81 -8.57
C ILE A 49 5.39 -10.97 -8.63
N ALA A 50 4.23 -11.62 -8.89
CA ALA A 50 2.95 -10.92 -8.94
C ALA A 50 2.57 -10.32 -7.57
N ALA A 51 2.83 -11.03 -6.47
CA ALA A 51 2.63 -10.53 -5.12
C ALA A 51 3.55 -9.33 -4.83
N GLY A 52 4.84 -9.42 -5.17
CA GLY A 52 5.80 -8.33 -5.02
C GLY A 52 5.42 -7.08 -5.80
N ILE A 53 4.89 -7.21 -7.03
CA ILE A 53 4.40 -6.07 -7.82
C ILE A 53 3.25 -5.38 -7.10
N VAL A 54 2.25 -6.12 -6.63
CA VAL A 54 1.10 -5.55 -5.91
C VAL A 54 1.57 -4.86 -4.63
N HIS A 55 2.43 -5.50 -3.87
CA HIS A 55 3.00 -4.98 -2.64
C HIS A 55 3.72 -3.65 -2.88
N MET A 56 4.68 -3.63 -3.80
CA MET A 56 5.45 -2.44 -4.16
C MET A 56 4.55 -1.27 -4.57
N VAL A 57 3.53 -1.52 -5.39
CA VAL A 57 2.62 -0.45 -5.86
C VAL A 57 1.84 0.15 -4.69
N ILE A 58 1.31 -0.67 -3.79
CA ILE A 58 0.53 -0.20 -2.65
C ILE A 58 1.42 0.54 -1.65
N GLU A 59 2.60 0.03 -1.35
CA GLU A 59 3.59 0.71 -0.50
C GLU A 59 3.93 2.09 -1.06
N ASN A 60 4.24 2.20 -2.36
CA ASN A 60 4.57 3.47 -2.99
C ASN A 60 3.42 4.48 -2.93
N ILE A 61 2.17 4.04 -3.13
CA ILE A 61 0.99 4.92 -3.02
C ILE A 61 0.85 5.44 -1.59
N CYS A 62 0.93 4.57 -0.58
CA CYS A 62 0.84 4.96 0.82
C CYS A 62 1.97 5.93 1.20
N GLN A 63 3.20 5.60 0.82
CA GLN A 63 4.37 6.42 1.12
C GLN A 63 4.31 7.79 0.44
N ALA A 64 3.89 7.83 -0.83
CA ALA A 64 3.73 9.10 -1.56
C ALA A 64 2.68 10.00 -0.89
N GLY A 65 1.54 9.44 -0.46
CA GLY A 65 0.51 10.19 0.26
C GLY A 65 1.03 10.78 1.57
N ILE A 66 1.73 9.98 2.37
CA ILE A 66 2.31 10.41 3.66
C ILE A 66 3.38 11.49 3.44
N LEU A 67 4.28 11.29 2.48
CA LEU A 67 5.35 12.27 2.20
C LEU A 67 4.80 13.58 1.66
N ALA A 68 3.79 13.55 0.80
CA ALA A 68 3.16 14.75 0.25
C ALA A 68 2.48 15.61 1.33
N SER A 69 2.00 14.99 2.40
CA SER A 69 1.28 15.67 3.49
C SER A 69 2.10 15.86 4.77
N ARG A 70 3.37 15.47 4.77
CA ARG A 70 4.21 15.41 5.99
C ARG A 70 4.26 16.68 6.80
N ASN A 71 4.21 17.84 6.15
CA ASN A 71 4.31 19.16 6.80
C ASN A 71 2.94 19.80 7.07
N THR A 72 1.85 19.10 6.81
CA THR A 72 0.48 19.63 6.97
C THR A 72 -0.18 19.27 8.29
N GLY A 73 0.41 18.33 9.04
CA GLY A 73 -0.18 17.78 10.26
C GLY A 73 -1.30 16.74 10.00
N ILE A 74 -1.56 16.39 8.74
CA ILE A 74 -2.56 15.37 8.38
C ILE A 74 -2.06 13.99 8.82
N LYS A 75 -2.92 13.27 9.55
CA LYS A 75 -2.69 11.90 9.98
C LYS A 75 -3.79 10.93 9.58
N ASP A 76 -4.92 11.43 9.11
CA ASP A 76 -6.05 10.62 8.64
C ASP A 76 -6.06 10.58 7.11
N TYR A 77 -5.98 9.36 6.57
CA TYR A 77 -5.97 9.09 5.13
C TYR A 77 -7.14 8.21 4.75
N ILE A 78 -7.74 8.49 3.62
CA ILE A 78 -8.79 7.65 3.02
C ILE A 78 -8.24 7.09 1.72
N LEU A 79 -8.16 5.78 1.61
CA LEU A 79 -7.72 5.10 0.39
C LEU A 79 -8.94 4.64 -0.40
N ILE A 80 -9.03 5.09 -1.65
CA ILE A 80 -10.10 4.76 -2.59
C ILE A 80 -9.53 4.24 -3.91
N GLY A 81 -10.38 3.66 -4.73
CA GLY A 81 -10.02 3.19 -6.07
C GLY A 81 -9.89 1.67 -6.17
N GLY A 82 -9.67 1.17 -7.37
CA GLY A 82 -9.70 -0.27 -7.69
C GLY A 82 -8.68 -1.13 -6.96
N LEU A 83 -7.55 -0.54 -6.52
CA LEU A 83 -6.51 -1.27 -5.76
C LEU A 83 -6.99 -1.69 -4.36
N THR A 84 -7.99 -1.02 -3.80
CA THR A 84 -8.55 -1.39 -2.48
C THR A 84 -9.24 -2.76 -2.45
N LYS A 85 -9.51 -3.34 -3.63
CA LYS A 85 -10.04 -4.71 -3.78
C LYS A 85 -9.01 -5.81 -3.51
N PHE A 86 -7.73 -5.48 -3.56
CA PHE A 86 -6.69 -6.46 -3.26
C PHE A 86 -6.66 -6.74 -1.76
N PHE A 87 -6.66 -8.02 -1.41
CA PHE A 87 -6.58 -8.45 0.00
C PHE A 87 -5.29 -7.93 0.65
N GLU A 88 -4.20 -7.99 -0.09
CA GLU A 88 -2.86 -7.55 0.30
C GLU A 88 -2.83 -6.07 0.72
N CYS A 89 -3.70 -5.25 0.11
CA CYS A 89 -3.81 -3.82 0.43
C CYS A 89 -4.08 -3.57 1.92
N ARG A 90 -4.93 -4.38 2.55
CA ARG A 90 -5.26 -4.22 3.97
C ARG A 90 -4.07 -4.54 4.87
N GLN A 91 -3.31 -5.58 4.56
CA GLN A 91 -2.14 -5.97 5.34
C GLN A 91 -1.07 -4.89 5.28
N ILE A 92 -0.75 -4.42 4.07
CA ILE A 92 0.26 -3.38 3.86
C ILE A 92 -0.13 -2.09 4.60
N ILE A 93 -1.41 -1.73 4.60
CA ILE A 93 -1.92 -0.57 5.33
C ILE A 93 -1.71 -0.70 6.84
N GLU A 94 -1.91 -1.88 7.43
CA GLU A 94 -1.66 -2.07 8.86
C GLU A 94 -0.17 -1.88 9.21
N ASP A 95 0.73 -2.37 8.36
CA ASP A 95 2.17 -2.16 8.52
C ASP A 95 2.52 -0.66 8.43
N PHE A 96 1.93 0.07 7.49
CA PHE A 96 2.10 1.53 7.36
C PHE A 96 1.57 2.31 8.55
N LYS A 97 0.41 1.96 9.09
CA LYS A 97 -0.14 2.60 10.30
C LYS A 97 0.84 2.51 11.47
N SER A 98 1.44 1.34 11.65
CA SER A 98 2.41 1.10 12.73
C SER A 98 3.68 1.92 12.53
N LEU A 99 4.19 1.99 11.29
CA LEU A 99 5.47 2.63 10.98
C LEU A 99 5.40 4.16 11.04
N TRP A 100 4.28 4.76 10.61
CA TRP A 100 4.15 6.20 10.40
C TRP A 100 3.23 6.91 11.40
N ASP A 101 2.67 6.20 12.36
CA ASP A 101 1.68 6.74 13.31
C ASP A 101 0.54 7.49 12.58
N VAL A 102 -0.04 6.86 11.61
CA VAL A 102 -1.12 7.40 10.78
C VAL A 102 -2.35 6.49 10.83
N LYS A 103 -3.52 7.06 10.52
CA LYS A 103 -4.75 6.33 10.35
C LYS A 103 -5.10 6.26 8.88
N VAL A 104 -5.22 5.06 8.34
CA VAL A 104 -5.66 4.82 6.96
C VAL A 104 -6.99 4.06 6.99
N THR A 105 -7.98 4.58 6.29
CA THR A 105 -9.31 3.99 6.19
C THR A 105 -9.63 3.62 4.75
N ILE A 106 -10.12 2.41 4.53
CA ILE A 106 -10.72 1.98 3.26
C ILE A 106 -12.24 1.93 3.50
N PRO A 107 -13.01 2.89 2.97
CA PRO A 107 -14.46 2.89 3.14
C PRO A 107 -15.12 1.74 2.37
N GLU A 108 -16.36 1.44 2.73
CA GLU A 108 -17.22 0.57 1.94
C GLU A 108 -17.42 1.20 0.54
N TYR A 109 -17.45 0.37 -0.49
CA TYR A 109 -17.51 0.81 -1.90
C TYR A 109 -16.35 1.74 -2.34
N SER A 110 -15.20 1.62 -1.70
CA SER A 110 -14.02 2.43 -2.01
C SER A 110 -13.59 2.39 -3.47
N ASP A 111 -13.84 1.30 -4.16
CA ASP A 111 -13.57 1.11 -5.59
C ASP A 111 -14.54 1.87 -6.50
N TYR A 112 -15.72 2.25 -6.01
CA TYR A 112 -16.73 3.07 -6.69
C TYR A 112 -16.78 4.51 -6.17
N ALA A 113 -15.94 4.88 -5.22
CA ALA A 113 -16.02 6.16 -4.51
C ALA A 113 -16.05 7.38 -5.47
N THR A 114 -15.24 7.34 -6.54
CA THR A 114 -15.21 8.42 -7.55
C THR A 114 -16.53 8.51 -8.31
N ALA A 115 -17.12 7.38 -8.70
CA ALA A 115 -18.40 7.36 -9.41
C ALA A 115 -19.55 7.82 -8.49
N ILE A 116 -19.56 7.37 -7.24
CA ILE A 116 -20.52 7.80 -6.23
C ILE A 116 -20.39 9.32 -6.01
N GLY A 117 -19.16 9.82 -5.84
CA GLY A 117 -18.89 11.23 -5.67
C GLY A 117 -19.40 12.08 -6.85
N ALA A 118 -19.23 11.61 -8.07
CA ALA A 118 -19.71 12.31 -9.25
C ALA A 118 -21.25 12.41 -9.32
N VAL A 119 -21.95 11.44 -8.72
CA VAL A 119 -23.43 11.44 -8.70
C VAL A 119 -23.99 12.32 -7.59
N ILE A 120 -23.35 12.35 -6.42
CA ILE A 120 -23.85 13.06 -5.24
C ILE A 120 -23.27 14.46 -5.08
N ALA A 121 -22.16 14.76 -5.79
CA ALA A 121 -21.62 16.12 -5.77
C ALA A 121 -22.65 17.08 -6.38
N PRO A 122 -22.97 18.21 -5.72
CA PRO A 122 -23.76 19.25 -6.36
C PRO A 122 -23.04 19.69 -7.64
N ASP A 123 -23.82 20.00 -8.68
CA ASP A 123 -23.26 20.59 -9.89
C ASP A 123 -22.36 21.76 -9.46
N ALA A 124 -21.05 21.59 -9.62
CA ALA A 124 -20.15 22.69 -9.39
C ALA A 124 -20.56 23.79 -10.35
N GLU A 125 -21.08 24.89 -9.81
CA GLU A 125 -21.29 26.10 -10.62
C GLU A 125 -19.99 26.32 -11.38
N LYS A 126 -20.10 26.38 -12.70
CA LYS A 126 -18.97 26.68 -13.56
C LYS A 126 -18.52 28.10 -13.19
N GLU A 127 -17.63 28.20 -12.21
CA GLU A 127 -16.86 29.44 -12.07
C GLU A 127 -16.06 29.56 -13.36
N GLU A 128 -16.46 30.52 -14.17
CA GLU A 128 -15.74 30.93 -15.37
C GLU A 128 -14.34 31.37 -14.93
N ILE A 129 -13.35 30.64 -15.45
CA ILE A 129 -11.92 31.03 -15.36
C ILE A 129 -11.67 32.09 -16.42
#